data_2a6914e2b5fe5d829e5d36b72ff187f1
#
_entry.id   2a6914e2b5fe5d829e5d36b72ff187f1
#
_cell.length_a   1.000
_cell.length_b   1.000
_cell.length_c   1.000
_cell.angle_alpha   90.00
_cell.angle_beta   90.00
_cell.angle_gamma   90.00
#
_symmetry.space_group_name_H-M   'P 1'
#
loop_
_entity.id
_entity.type
_entity.pdbx_description
1 polymer ?
#
loop_
_entity_poly.entity_id
_entity_poly.type
_entity_poly.pdbx_seq_one_letter_code
_entity_poly.pdbx_strand_id
1 'polypeptide(L)'
;MQFKTLFTLSAICCLVLAIACTNQTATDKTIAKDSTGIDIPPPEVRGLDTAESCAKPNKYPNQDKPMALMMRQMADHAQKMKDLVLANKPITEQAFPFIRFHLVEPTDPDVLQPQFFENARLLQQSHQAIVKAPLAKQKEMYTAYINQCINCHQIYCSGPLKRIRKLTLDFKE
;
A
#
# COMPACT_ATOMS: atom_id res chain seq x y z
N MET A 1 37.95 34.74 31.39
CA MET A 1 36.79 35.16 32.21
C MET A 1 35.88 33.94 32.34
N GLN A 2 35.74 33.48 33.55
CA GLN A 2 34.97 32.32 33.93
C GLN A 2 33.49 32.65 33.92
N PHE A 3 32.62 31.73 33.42
CA PHE A 3 31.31 31.56 34.02
C PHE A 3 31.10 30.09 34.32
N LYS A 4 31.21 29.87 35.61
CA LYS A 4 30.86 28.65 36.33
C LYS A 4 29.36 28.56 36.53
N THR A 5 28.87 27.34 36.48
CA THR A 5 27.81 26.73 37.31
C THR A 5 26.39 27.32 37.24
N LEU A 6 25.45 26.45 36.80
CA LEU A 6 24.37 26.04 37.70
C LEU A 6 23.86 24.66 37.31
N PHE A 7 24.37 23.66 38.02
CA PHE A 7 23.69 22.39 38.27
C PHE A 7 22.58 22.68 39.27
N THR A 8 21.35 22.53 38.89
CA THR A 8 20.30 22.34 39.88
C THR A 8 19.64 20.98 39.66
N LEU A 9 19.93 20.12 40.60
CA LEU A 9 19.16 18.94 40.97
C LEU A 9 17.65 19.19 40.88
N SER A 10 16.95 18.34 40.17
CA SER A 10 15.57 18.01 40.47
C SER A 10 15.44 16.48 40.42
N ALA A 11 15.95 15.88 41.44
CA ALA A 11 15.49 14.58 41.92
C ALA A 11 14.17 14.81 42.63
N ILE A 12 13.33 13.79 42.63
CA ILE A 12 12.05 13.60 43.31
C ILE A 12 10.86 13.65 42.36
N CYS A 13 10.50 12.49 41.86
CA CYS A 13 9.20 11.86 42.06
C CYS A 13 9.17 10.46 41.45
N CYS A 14 9.82 9.50 42.12
CA CYS A 14 9.42 8.09 42.03
C CYS A 14 8.17 7.93 42.85
N LEU A 15 7.01 7.97 42.24
CA LEU A 15 5.77 7.52 42.87
C LEU A 15 5.34 6.23 42.18
N VAL A 16 5.58 5.18 42.95
CA VAL A 16 5.12 3.81 42.80
C VAL A 16 3.60 3.83 42.60
N LEU A 17 3.13 3.39 41.49
CA LEU A 17 1.76 2.91 41.31
C LEU A 17 1.82 1.47 40.78
N ALA A 18 1.92 0.58 41.77
CA ALA A 18 1.54 -0.81 41.62
C ALA A 18 0.00 -0.86 41.48
N ILE A 19 -0.48 -1.17 40.30
CA ILE A 19 -1.89 -1.52 40.10
C ILE A 19 -1.94 -2.95 39.58
N ALA A 20 -2.44 -3.77 40.45
CA ALA A 20 -2.88 -5.12 40.43
C ALA A 20 -3.28 -5.68 39.06
N CYS A 21 -2.69 -6.83 38.74
CA CYS A 21 -3.27 -7.82 37.84
C CYS A 21 -4.56 -8.36 38.48
N THR A 22 -5.69 -8.04 37.93
CA THR A 22 -6.90 -8.81 38.12
C THR A 22 -7.15 -9.71 36.94
N ASN A 23 -6.94 -10.99 37.16
CA ASN A 23 -7.50 -12.08 36.34
C ASN A 23 -9.02 -11.86 36.22
N GLN A 24 -9.52 -11.74 35.03
CA GLN A 24 -10.94 -11.95 34.77
C GLN A 24 -11.13 -13.18 33.90
N THR A 25 -11.69 -14.15 34.54
CA THR A 25 -12.23 -15.42 34.15
C THR A 25 -13.18 -15.28 32.94
N ALA A 26 -13.06 -16.20 32.00
CA ALA A 26 -13.97 -16.42 30.91
C ALA A 26 -15.41 -16.50 31.39
N THR A 27 -16.27 -15.68 30.80
CA THR A 27 -17.71 -15.92 30.82
C THR A 27 -18.20 -15.89 29.38
N ASP A 28 -18.56 -17.06 28.93
CA ASP A 28 -19.38 -17.34 27.78
C ASP A 28 -20.63 -16.46 27.78
N LYS A 29 -20.81 -15.68 26.74
CA LYS A 29 -22.08 -14.97 26.51
C LYS A 29 -22.33 -14.89 25.00
N THR A 30 -23.16 -15.81 24.60
CA THR A 30 -24.06 -15.79 23.44
C THR A 30 -24.23 -14.41 22.85
N ILE A 31 -23.66 -14.19 21.66
CA ILE A 31 -23.87 -12.95 20.90
C ILE A 31 -25.13 -13.14 20.07
N ALA A 32 -26.15 -12.42 20.47
CA ALA A 32 -27.33 -12.19 19.66
C ALA A 32 -26.92 -11.50 18.34
N LYS A 33 -27.48 -12.02 17.24
CA LYS A 33 -27.48 -11.37 15.92
C LYS A 33 -28.07 -9.98 16.05
N ASP A 34 -27.27 -8.96 15.77
CA ASP A 34 -27.81 -7.70 15.30
C ASP A 34 -27.28 -7.46 13.89
N SER A 35 -28.16 -7.63 12.96
CA SER A 35 -27.95 -7.43 11.54
C SER A 35 -28.32 -5.98 11.22
N THR A 36 -27.34 -5.10 11.32
CA THR A 36 -27.37 -3.84 10.56
C THR A 36 -26.52 -4.06 9.32
N GLY A 37 -27.20 -4.56 8.29
CA GLY A 37 -26.67 -4.69 6.94
C GLY A 37 -26.29 -3.31 6.40
N ILE A 38 -24.99 -3.05 6.33
CA ILE A 38 -24.49 -2.10 5.37
C ILE A 38 -24.18 -2.94 4.13
N ASP A 39 -25.19 -3.06 3.27
CA ASP A 39 -25.01 -3.50 1.90
C ASP A 39 -24.11 -2.48 1.20
N ILE A 40 -22.80 -2.77 1.19
CA ILE A 40 -21.90 -2.10 0.26
C ILE A 40 -22.06 -2.86 -1.05
N PRO A 41 -22.76 -2.30 -2.07
CA PRO A 41 -22.84 -2.96 -3.35
C PRO A 41 -21.42 -3.16 -3.89
N PRO A 42 -21.11 -4.30 -4.53
CA PRO A 42 -19.85 -4.48 -5.20
C PRO A 42 -19.65 -3.32 -6.19
N PRO A 43 -18.41 -2.81 -6.37
CA PRO A 43 -18.16 -1.74 -7.32
C PRO A 43 -18.66 -2.18 -8.68
N GLU A 44 -19.69 -1.47 -9.17
CA GLU A 44 -20.27 -1.67 -10.48
C GLU A 44 -19.16 -1.46 -11.52
N VAL A 45 -18.68 -2.55 -12.07
CA VAL A 45 -17.81 -2.53 -13.24
C VAL A 45 -18.69 -2.07 -14.39
N ARG A 46 -18.76 -0.74 -14.59
CA ARG A 46 -19.45 -0.17 -15.75
C ARG A 46 -18.90 -0.81 -17.01
N GLY A 47 -19.87 -1.34 -17.78
CA GLY A 47 -19.68 -2.12 -18.96
C GLY A 47 -18.53 -1.65 -19.84
N LEU A 48 -17.64 -2.57 -20.05
CA LEU A 48 -16.78 -2.52 -21.22
C LEU A 48 -17.66 -2.90 -22.40
N ASP A 49 -17.94 -1.93 -23.24
CA ASP A 49 -18.68 -2.12 -24.47
C ASP A 49 -18.11 -3.32 -25.23
N THR A 50 -18.97 -4.29 -25.48
CA THR A 50 -18.69 -5.43 -26.35
C THR A 50 -18.61 -4.93 -27.79
N ALA A 51 -17.46 -4.31 -28.14
CA ALA A 51 -17.04 -4.23 -29.52
C ALA A 51 -16.28 -5.52 -29.81
N GLU A 52 -16.79 -6.34 -30.70
CA GLU A 52 -16.08 -7.46 -31.32
C GLU A 52 -14.75 -6.96 -31.89
N SER A 53 -13.73 -6.95 -31.06
CA SER A 53 -12.37 -6.70 -31.44
C SER A 53 -11.78 -8.02 -31.92
N CYS A 54 -11.38 -8.09 -33.20
CA CYS A 54 -10.51 -9.14 -33.73
C CYS A 54 -9.44 -9.48 -32.69
N ALA A 55 -9.51 -10.67 -32.12
CA ALA A 55 -8.70 -11.07 -30.98
C ALA A 55 -7.22 -11.03 -31.34
N LYS A 56 -6.56 -9.93 -30.99
CA LYS A 56 -5.10 -9.90 -30.97
C LYS A 56 -4.63 -10.89 -29.91
N PRO A 57 -3.62 -11.72 -30.22
CA PRO A 57 -3.13 -12.70 -29.28
C PRO A 57 -2.79 -12.03 -27.94
N ASN A 58 -3.26 -12.63 -26.87
CA ASN A 58 -3.17 -12.11 -25.51
C ASN A 58 -1.73 -11.75 -25.15
N LYS A 59 -1.39 -10.48 -25.09
CA LYS A 59 -0.05 -9.98 -24.79
C LYS A 59 0.40 -10.35 -23.38
N TYR A 60 -0.56 -10.65 -22.51
CA TYR A 60 -0.29 -10.90 -21.09
C TYR A 60 -0.85 -12.26 -20.68
N PRO A 61 -0.02 -13.17 -20.15
CA PRO A 61 -0.53 -14.33 -19.43
C PRO A 61 -1.37 -13.85 -18.23
N ASN A 62 -2.35 -14.62 -17.82
CA ASN A 62 -3.25 -14.31 -16.70
C ASN A 62 -4.06 -13.01 -16.89
N GLN A 63 -4.51 -12.73 -18.12
CA GLN A 63 -5.24 -11.50 -18.44
C GLN A 63 -6.50 -11.33 -17.62
N ASP A 64 -7.18 -12.41 -17.28
CA ASP A 64 -8.50 -12.43 -16.65
C ASP A 64 -8.44 -12.56 -15.12
N LYS A 65 -7.24 -12.71 -14.55
CA LYS A 65 -7.09 -12.86 -13.10
C LYS A 65 -7.20 -11.51 -12.38
N PRO A 66 -8.08 -11.40 -11.36
CA PRO A 66 -8.39 -10.13 -10.72
C PRO A 66 -7.15 -9.39 -10.18
N MET A 67 -6.27 -10.10 -9.47
CA MET A 67 -5.04 -9.47 -8.97
C MET A 67 -4.13 -8.98 -10.10
N ALA A 68 -4.01 -9.74 -11.19
CA ALA A 68 -3.19 -9.33 -12.33
C ALA A 68 -3.75 -8.08 -13.04
N LEU A 69 -5.08 -7.92 -13.09
CA LEU A 69 -5.73 -6.71 -13.58
C LEU A 69 -5.39 -5.50 -12.68
N MET A 70 -5.52 -5.64 -11.38
CA MET A 70 -5.19 -4.58 -10.42
C MET A 70 -3.71 -4.21 -10.46
N MET A 71 -2.79 -5.18 -10.60
CA MET A 71 -1.35 -4.90 -10.76
C MET A 71 -1.05 -4.09 -12.02
N ARG A 72 -1.76 -4.33 -13.13
CA ARG A 72 -1.62 -3.51 -14.34
C ARG A 72 -2.13 -2.09 -14.12
N GLN A 73 -3.28 -1.94 -13.47
CA GLN A 73 -3.81 -0.63 -13.11
C GLN A 73 -2.84 0.14 -12.18
N MET A 74 -2.25 -0.53 -11.18
CA MET A 74 -1.23 0.07 -10.33
C MET A 74 -0.01 0.52 -11.12
N ALA A 75 0.45 -0.26 -12.10
CA ALA A 75 1.56 0.12 -12.97
C ALA A 75 1.23 1.36 -13.83
N ASP A 76 0.01 1.47 -14.32
CA ASP A 76 -0.46 2.63 -15.08
C ASP A 76 -0.59 3.87 -14.18
N HIS A 77 -1.06 3.72 -12.92
CA HIS A 77 -1.02 4.78 -11.92
C HIS A 77 0.42 5.23 -11.64
N ALA A 78 1.33 4.28 -11.41
CA ALA A 78 2.73 4.58 -11.15
C ALA A 78 3.38 5.34 -12.32
N GLN A 79 3.07 4.98 -13.57
CA GLN A 79 3.55 5.73 -14.74
C GLN A 79 3.05 7.18 -14.73
N LYS A 80 1.76 7.40 -14.50
CA LYS A 80 1.20 8.75 -14.39
C LYS A 80 1.79 9.55 -13.23
N MET A 81 2.03 8.89 -12.08
CA MET A 81 2.73 9.51 -10.95
C MET A 81 4.17 9.89 -11.32
N LYS A 82 4.90 9.03 -12.06
CA LYS A 82 6.23 9.34 -12.59
C LYS A 82 6.21 10.63 -13.41
N ASP A 83 5.28 10.73 -14.33
CA ASP A 83 5.15 11.89 -15.22
C ASP A 83 4.86 13.17 -14.43
N LEU A 84 4.02 13.10 -13.38
CA LEU A 84 3.76 14.24 -12.49
C LEU A 84 4.99 14.64 -11.69
N VAL A 85 5.73 13.67 -11.14
CA VAL A 85 6.98 13.92 -10.40
C VAL A 85 8.01 14.62 -11.30
N LEU A 86 8.18 14.14 -12.53
CA LEU A 86 9.11 14.74 -13.50
C LEU A 86 8.67 16.14 -13.93
N ALA A 87 7.37 16.38 -13.99
CA ALA A 87 6.78 17.70 -14.29
C ALA A 87 6.68 18.62 -13.06
N ASN A 88 7.18 18.19 -11.88
CA ASN A 88 7.04 18.90 -10.61
C ASN A 88 5.58 19.30 -10.29
N LYS A 89 4.63 18.36 -10.53
CA LYS A 89 3.20 18.51 -10.27
C LYS A 89 2.78 17.63 -9.10
N PRO A 90 1.77 18.03 -8.31
CA PRO A 90 1.36 17.29 -7.12
C PRO A 90 0.66 15.97 -7.46
N ILE A 91 0.98 14.94 -6.68
CA ILE A 91 0.26 13.67 -6.64
C ILE A 91 -0.72 13.75 -5.47
N THR A 92 -1.99 13.47 -5.72
CA THR A 92 -3.05 13.52 -4.72
C THR A 92 -3.78 12.19 -4.58
N GLU A 93 -4.36 11.94 -3.41
CA GLU A 93 -5.12 10.72 -3.14
C GLU A 93 -6.38 10.60 -4.02
N GLN A 94 -7.01 11.72 -4.35
CA GLN A 94 -8.20 11.74 -5.22
C GLN A 94 -7.88 11.29 -6.64
N ALA A 95 -6.68 11.65 -7.14
CA ALA A 95 -6.25 11.26 -8.48
C ALA A 95 -5.72 9.82 -8.52
N PHE A 96 -5.13 9.35 -7.43
CA PHE A 96 -4.50 8.04 -7.33
C PHE A 96 -4.92 7.35 -6.02
N PRO A 97 -6.15 6.84 -5.91
CA PRO A 97 -6.56 6.06 -4.74
C PRO A 97 -5.75 4.77 -4.64
N PHE A 98 -5.51 4.30 -3.42
CA PHE A 98 -4.81 3.03 -3.20
C PHE A 98 -5.64 1.83 -3.70
N ILE A 99 -5.07 1.03 -4.57
CA ILE A 99 -5.69 -0.18 -5.12
C ILE A 99 -5.46 -1.36 -4.17
N ARG A 100 -6.53 -1.92 -3.62
CA ARG A 100 -6.50 -3.00 -2.62
C ARG A 100 -6.32 -4.39 -3.26
N PHE A 101 -5.25 -4.58 -4.02
CA PHE A 101 -4.96 -5.80 -4.75
C PHE A 101 -4.89 -7.07 -3.88
N HIS A 102 -4.56 -6.93 -2.60
CA HIS A 102 -4.42 -8.02 -1.64
C HIS A 102 -5.76 -8.58 -1.13
N LEU A 103 -6.90 -7.99 -1.54
CA LEU A 103 -8.24 -8.43 -1.18
C LEU A 103 -8.95 -9.22 -2.28
N VAL A 104 -8.28 -9.45 -3.40
CA VAL A 104 -8.85 -10.21 -4.53
C VAL A 104 -8.07 -11.50 -4.77
N GLU A 105 -8.70 -12.40 -5.53
CA GLU A 105 -8.10 -13.69 -5.89
C GLU A 105 -6.76 -13.49 -6.61
N PRO A 106 -5.65 -14.10 -6.09
CA PRO A 106 -4.36 -14.03 -6.74
C PRO A 106 -4.29 -14.97 -7.96
N THR A 107 -3.28 -14.75 -8.80
CA THR A 107 -2.97 -15.67 -9.91
C THR A 107 -2.48 -17.01 -9.38
N ASP A 108 -1.69 -17.00 -8.32
CA ASP A 108 -1.15 -18.14 -7.61
C ASP A 108 -1.58 -18.06 -6.14
N PRO A 109 -2.43 -19.01 -5.66
CA PRO A 109 -2.89 -19.01 -4.27
C PRO A 109 -1.78 -19.16 -3.23
N ASP A 110 -0.64 -19.78 -3.58
CA ASP A 110 0.46 -20.03 -2.66
C ASP A 110 1.18 -18.75 -2.20
N VAL A 111 0.92 -17.62 -2.87
CA VAL A 111 1.45 -16.31 -2.44
C VAL A 111 0.76 -15.76 -1.18
N LEU A 112 -0.42 -16.27 -0.81
CA LEU A 112 -1.23 -15.75 0.31
C LEU A 112 -0.66 -16.18 1.68
N GLN A 113 0.55 -15.76 1.96
CA GLN A 113 1.26 -16.00 3.22
C GLN A 113 1.30 -14.72 4.07
N PRO A 114 1.55 -14.81 5.38
CA PRO A 114 1.64 -13.63 6.26
C PRO A 114 2.58 -12.55 5.73
N GLN A 115 3.72 -12.93 5.16
CA GLN A 115 4.69 -12.02 4.58
C GLN A 115 4.15 -11.27 3.35
N PHE A 116 3.25 -11.86 2.56
CA PHE A 116 2.59 -11.19 1.44
C PHE A 116 1.72 -10.04 1.94
N PHE A 117 0.92 -10.27 2.99
CA PHE A 117 0.06 -9.23 3.56
C PHE A 117 0.87 -8.12 4.22
N GLU A 118 2.00 -8.45 4.85
CA GLU A 118 2.92 -7.45 5.38
C GLU A 118 3.52 -6.58 4.26
N ASN A 119 3.94 -7.18 3.14
CA ASN A 119 4.40 -6.43 1.97
C ASN A 119 3.30 -5.54 1.38
N ALA A 120 2.05 -6.01 1.36
CA ALA A 120 0.90 -5.20 0.92
C ALA A 120 0.67 -4.00 1.85
N ARG A 121 0.80 -4.19 3.17
CA ARG A 121 0.71 -3.12 4.18
C ARG A 121 1.82 -2.08 3.99
N LEU A 122 3.06 -2.52 3.78
CA LEU A 122 4.20 -1.63 3.53
C LEU A 122 4.01 -0.83 2.23
N LEU A 123 3.48 -1.45 1.18
CA LEU A 123 3.16 -0.76 -0.06
C LEU A 123 2.07 0.30 0.14
N GLN A 124 1.02 0.00 0.93
CA GLN A 124 -0.01 0.95 1.27
C GLN A 124 0.56 2.14 2.04
N GLN A 125 1.47 1.90 2.99
CA GLN A 125 2.13 2.97 3.74
C GLN A 125 2.98 3.86 2.83
N SER A 126 3.77 3.29 1.91
CA SER A 126 4.57 4.06 0.97
C SER A 126 3.70 4.86 0.00
N HIS A 127 2.56 4.32 -0.44
CA HIS A 127 1.56 5.06 -1.21
C HIS A 127 0.99 6.24 -0.43
N GLN A 128 0.58 6.04 0.83
CA GLN A 128 0.09 7.13 1.68
C GLN A 128 1.15 8.20 1.93
N ALA A 129 2.41 7.78 2.04
CA ALA A 129 3.52 8.72 2.18
C ALA A 129 3.64 9.67 0.98
N ILE A 130 3.47 9.16 -0.26
CA ILE A 130 3.49 10.01 -1.45
C ILE A 130 2.35 11.03 -1.43
N VAL A 131 1.10 10.57 -1.28
CA VAL A 131 -0.08 11.43 -1.45
C VAL A 131 -0.23 12.46 -0.32
N LYS A 132 0.39 12.20 0.83
CA LYS A 132 0.43 13.14 1.98
C LYS A 132 1.67 14.02 2.00
N ALA A 133 2.69 13.71 1.21
CA ALA A 133 3.95 14.46 1.20
C ALA A 133 3.77 15.86 0.56
N PRO A 134 4.48 16.87 1.05
CA PRO A 134 4.61 18.14 0.34
C PRO A 134 5.33 17.90 -1.00
N LEU A 135 5.01 18.71 -2.01
CA LEU A 135 5.52 18.57 -3.38
C LEU A 135 7.03 18.30 -3.44
N ALA A 136 7.82 19.04 -2.67
CA ALA A 136 9.27 18.92 -2.61
C ALA A 136 9.77 17.53 -2.17
N LYS A 137 8.92 16.72 -1.49
CA LYS A 137 9.25 15.39 -1.00
C LYS A 137 8.65 14.26 -1.84
N GLN A 138 7.71 14.56 -2.72
CA GLN A 138 7.00 13.51 -3.49
C GLN A 138 7.94 12.71 -4.40
N LYS A 139 9.01 13.30 -4.90
CA LYS A 139 10.04 12.59 -5.69
C LYS A 139 10.72 11.48 -4.88
N GLU A 140 11.11 11.78 -3.65
CA GLU A 140 11.74 10.82 -2.74
C GLU A 140 10.74 9.70 -2.38
N MET A 141 9.52 10.08 -2.01
CA MET A 141 8.47 9.12 -1.65
C MET A 141 8.05 8.23 -2.82
N TYR A 142 8.00 8.78 -4.04
CA TYR A 142 7.75 7.99 -5.25
C TYR A 142 8.84 6.93 -5.47
N THR A 143 10.11 7.29 -5.30
CA THR A 143 11.22 6.35 -5.41
C THR A 143 11.08 5.19 -4.41
N ALA A 144 10.73 5.51 -3.15
CA ALA A 144 10.49 4.51 -2.12
C ALA A 144 9.32 3.57 -2.48
N TYR A 145 8.24 4.12 -3.03
CA TYR A 145 7.07 3.35 -3.49
C TYR A 145 7.43 2.36 -4.60
N ILE A 146 8.17 2.78 -5.64
CA ILE A 146 8.59 1.89 -6.72
C ILE A 146 9.55 0.82 -6.22
N ASN A 147 10.46 1.15 -5.32
CA ASN A 147 11.36 0.17 -4.69
C ASN A 147 10.57 -0.89 -3.92
N GLN A 148 9.49 -0.52 -3.22
CA GLN A 148 8.63 -1.49 -2.55
C GLN A 148 7.93 -2.43 -3.56
N CYS A 149 7.50 -1.92 -4.72
CA CYS A 149 6.98 -2.76 -5.81
C CYS A 149 8.04 -3.75 -6.29
N ILE A 150 9.28 -3.31 -6.51
CA ILE A 150 10.39 -4.16 -6.96
C ILE A 150 10.67 -5.25 -5.93
N ASN A 151 10.79 -4.90 -4.65
CA ASN A 151 11.10 -5.84 -3.57
C ASN A 151 10.05 -6.95 -3.47
N CYS A 152 8.78 -6.60 -3.47
CA CYS A 152 7.68 -7.58 -3.43
C CYS A 152 7.74 -8.51 -4.65
N HIS A 153 7.92 -7.97 -5.86
CA HIS A 153 7.97 -8.73 -7.10
C HIS A 153 9.22 -9.61 -7.24
N GLN A 154 10.31 -9.29 -6.57
CA GLN A 154 11.48 -10.17 -6.50
C GLN A 154 11.20 -11.46 -5.74
N ILE A 155 10.29 -11.41 -4.78
CA ILE A 155 9.94 -12.56 -3.93
C ILE A 155 8.86 -13.42 -4.59
N TYR A 156 7.79 -12.81 -5.09
CA TYR A 156 6.57 -13.54 -5.45
C TYR A 156 6.34 -13.70 -6.95
N CYS A 157 6.80 -12.75 -7.78
CA CYS A 157 6.48 -12.75 -9.22
C CYS A 157 7.49 -11.95 -10.03
N SER A 158 8.55 -12.57 -10.47
CA SER A 158 9.65 -11.88 -11.19
C SER A 158 9.30 -11.42 -12.61
N GLY A 159 8.27 -11.98 -13.25
CA GLY A 159 7.88 -11.66 -14.62
C GLY A 159 7.70 -10.16 -14.90
N PRO A 160 6.97 -9.41 -14.08
CA PRO A 160 6.76 -7.97 -14.27
C PRO A 160 7.96 -7.07 -13.97
N LEU A 161 9.05 -7.57 -13.36
CA LEU A 161 10.17 -6.75 -12.89
C LEU A 161 10.76 -5.84 -13.97
N LYS A 162 10.88 -6.32 -15.22
CA LYS A 162 11.37 -5.50 -16.34
C LYS A 162 10.49 -4.26 -16.56
N ARG A 163 9.16 -4.42 -16.45
CA ARG A 163 8.20 -3.30 -16.59
C ARG A 163 8.28 -2.37 -15.38
N ILE A 164 8.35 -2.92 -14.15
CA ILE A 164 8.40 -2.13 -12.92
C ILE A 164 9.67 -1.28 -12.87
N ARG A 165 10.82 -1.83 -13.28
CA ARG A 165 12.09 -1.08 -13.33
C ARG A 165 12.04 0.12 -14.27
N LYS A 166 11.24 0.07 -15.33
CA LYS A 166 11.02 1.25 -16.21
C LYS A 166 10.29 2.40 -15.51
N LEU A 167 9.64 2.14 -14.39
CA LEU A 167 8.96 3.15 -13.58
C LEU A 167 9.92 3.92 -12.65
N THR A 168 11.17 3.48 -12.46
CA THR A 168 12.16 4.25 -11.68
C THR A 168 12.49 5.57 -12.37
N LEU A 169 12.87 6.58 -11.59
CA LEU A 169 13.14 7.92 -12.11
C LEU A 169 14.48 8.02 -12.88
N ASP A 170 15.40 7.13 -12.57
CA ASP A 170 16.74 7.01 -13.15
C ASP A 170 16.84 6.02 -14.32
N PHE A 171 15.69 5.40 -14.71
CA PHE A 171 15.68 4.48 -15.83
C PHE A 171 16.07 5.21 -17.12
N LYS A 172 17.18 4.76 -17.71
CA LYS A 172 17.63 5.17 -19.05
C LYS A 172 17.30 4.06 -20.04
N GLU A 173 16.68 4.41 -21.15
CA GLU A 173 16.41 3.49 -22.27
C GLU A 173 17.70 3.09 -22.99
#